data_32893620df1c81e4f2d4edf2978e3f68
#
_entry.id   32893620df1c81e4f2d4edf2978e3f68
#
_cell.length_a   1.000
_cell.length_b   1.000
_cell.length_c   1.000
_cell.angle_alpha   90.00
_cell.angle_beta   90.00
_cell.angle_gamma   90.00
#
_symmetry.space_group_name_H-M   'P 1'
#
loop_
_entity.id
_entity.type
_entity.pdbx_description
1 polymer ?
#
loop_
_entity_poly.entity_id
_entity_poly.type
_entity_poly.pdbx_seq_one_letter_code
_entity_poly.pdbx_strand_id
1 'polypeptide(L)'
;AQMGIAAITEISLGGLKIILPKELEERLAIEAQGSKFEVVFNLPTNNKPIRLSCESRNAVDSNDSFQIGATFVDADFQNYKSLQAYLIWQKIEG
;
A
#
# COMPACT_ATOMS: atom_id res chain seq x y z
N ALA A 1 -15.60 8.33 -4.41
CA ALA A 1 -14.18 8.17 -4.14
C ALA A 1 -13.43 7.74 -5.39
N GLN A 2 -12.22 8.23 -5.56
CA GLN A 2 -11.36 7.84 -6.67
C GLN A 2 -10.73 6.48 -6.38
N MET A 3 -10.71 5.62 -7.38
CA MET A 3 -10.10 4.30 -7.26
C MET A 3 -9.17 4.06 -8.43
N GLY A 4 -8.15 3.26 -8.19
CA GLY A 4 -7.22 2.87 -9.23
C GLY A 4 -6.44 1.63 -8.84
N ILE A 5 -5.73 1.07 -9.79
CA ILE A 5 -4.94 -0.15 -9.61
C ILE A 5 -3.47 0.23 -9.55
N ALA A 6 -2.80 -0.25 -8.51
CA ALA A 6 -1.38 -0.03 -8.31
C ALA A 6 -0.70 -1.36 -8.01
N ALA A 7 0.61 -1.41 -8.21
CA ALA A 7 1.39 -2.58 -7.85
C ALA A 7 2.11 -2.32 -6.53
N ILE A 8 2.01 -3.27 -5.60
CA ILE A 8 2.76 -3.21 -4.35
C ILE A 8 4.12 -3.84 -4.61
N THR A 9 5.20 -3.07 -4.47
CA THR A 9 6.54 -3.56 -4.70
C THR A 9 7.25 -4.00 -3.44
N GLU A 10 6.88 -3.41 -2.31
CA GLU A 10 7.42 -3.80 -1.01
C GLU A 10 6.34 -3.61 0.04
N ILE A 11 6.33 -4.48 1.04
CA ILE A 11 5.41 -4.36 2.16
C ILE A 11 6.07 -4.87 3.44
N SER A 12 5.85 -4.17 4.53
CA SER A 12 6.36 -4.52 5.85
C SER A 12 5.29 -4.18 6.88
N LEU A 13 5.60 -4.38 8.15
CA LEU A 13 4.66 -4.01 9.22
C LEU A 13 4.51 -2.50 9.36
N GLY A 14 5.52 -1.73 8.93
CA GLY A 14 5.47 -0.28 9.07
C GLY A 14 4.84 0.44 7.89
N GLY A 15 4.84 -0.15 6.72
CA GLY A 15 4.35 0.52 5.54
C GLY A 15 4.55 -0.28 4.28
N LEU A 16 4.38 0.39 3.14
CA LEU A 16 4.52 -0.26 1.85
C LEU A 16 5.06 0.72 0.81
N LYS A 17 5.48 0.15 -0.33
CA LYS A 17 5.79 0.92 -1.53
C LYS A 17 4.90 0.45 -2.65
N ILE A 18 4.33 1.40 -3.37
CA ILE A 18 3.47 1.12 -4.51
C ILE A 18 3.96 1.88 -5.73
N ILE A 19 3.67 1.33 -6.90
CA ILE A 19 3.93 1.98 -8.17
C ILE A 19 2.59 2.24 -8.84
N LEU A 20 2.40 3.47 -9.27
CA LEU A 20 1.20 3.92 -9.97
C LEU A 20 1.57 4.37 -11.38
N PRO A 21 0.72 4.11 -12.38
CA PRO A 21 0.84 4.80 -13.65
C PRO A 21 0.69 6.31 -13.44
N LYS A 22 1.39 7.11 -14.23
CA LYS A 22 1.32 8.56 -14.11
C LYS A 22 -0.08 9.11 -14.24
N GLU A 23 -0.87 8.53 -15.12
CA GLU A 23 -2.26 8.94 -15.31
C GLU A 23 -3.07 8.80 -14.03
N LEU A 24 -2.84 7.72 -13.30
CA LEU A 24 -3.55 7.48 -12.05
C LEU A 24 -3.08 8.43 -10.96
N GLU A 25 -1.77 8.71 -10.91
CA GLU A 25 -1.23 9.66 -9.94
C GLU A 25 -1.88 11.03 -10.11
N GLU A 26 -2.01 11.51 -11.34
CA GLU A 26 -2.65 12.79 -11.62
C GLU A 26 -4.11 12.80 -11.17
N ARG A 27 -4.83 11.71 -11.41
CA ARG A 27 -6.23 11.60 -11.03
C ARG A 27 -6.43 11.55 -9.53
N LEU A 28 -5.57 10.85 -8.83
CA LEU A 28 -5.68 10.70 -7.38
C LEU A 28 -5.07 11.88 -6.63
N ALA A 29 -4.23 12.67 -7.30
CA ALA A 29 -3.58 13.84 -6.72
C ALA A 29 -2.82 13.50 -5.43
N ILE A 30 -2.09 12.37 -5.44
CA ILE A 30 -1.31 11.95 -4.28
C ILE A 30 -0.02 12.75 -4.25
N GLU A 31 0.22 13.45 -3.15
CA GLU A 31 1.45 14.22 -2.96
C GLU A 31 2.56 13.35 -2.37
N ALA A 32 3.79 13.83 -2.45
CA ALA A 32 4.95 13.10 -1.97
C ALA A 32 4.90 12.87 -0.46
N GLN A 33 4.32 13.80 0.28
CA GLN A 33 4.23 13.69 1.74
C GLN A 33 2.85 14.11 2.22
N GLY A 34 2.35 13.38 3.22
CA GLY A 34 1.15 13.76 3.94
C GLY A 34 -0.17 13.42 3.29
N SER A 35 -0.17 12.86 2.10
CA SER A 35 -1.43 12.42 1.48
C SER A 35 -1.89 11.12 2.13
N LYS A 36 -3.15 11.09 2.55
CA LYS A 36 -3.76 9.90 3.13
C LYS A 36 -4.55 9.17 2.06
N PHE A 37 -4.37 7.86 2.01
CA PHE A 37 -5.09 7.03 1.06
C PHE A 37 -5.26 5.64 1.64
N GLU A 38 -6.10 4.85 0.99
CA GLU A 38 -6.41 3.51 1.45
C GLU A 38 -5.98 2.51 0.40
N VAL A 39 -5.36 1.42 0.85
CA VAL A 39 -5.03 0.30 -0.03
C VAL A 39 -5.90 -0.88 0.34
N VAL A 40 -6.35 -1.60 -0.70
CA VAL A 40 -7.15 -2.81 -0.53
C VAL A 40 -6.48 -3.89 -1.36
N PHE A 41 -6.15 -5.00 -0.74
CA PHE A 41 -5.47 -6.08 -1.45
C PHE A 41 -5.76 -7.43 -0.80
N ASN A 42 -5.49 -8.49 -1.54
CA ASN A 42 -5.70 -9.85 -1.06
C ASN A 42 -4.39 -10.47 -0.62
N LEU A 43 -4.43 -11.18 0.49
CA LEU A 43 -3.30 -11.98 0.94
C LEU A 43 -3.58 -13.46 0.63
N PRO A 44 -2.55 -14.24 0.24
CA PRO A 44 -2.76 -15.67 -0.02
C PRO A 44 -3.30 -16.44 1.18
N THR A 45 -3.05 -15.95 2.38
CA THR A 45 -3.46 -16.60 3.63
C THR A 45 -4.80 -16.12 4.15
N ASN A 46 -5.49 -15.25 3.41
CA ASN A 46 -6.72 -14.63 3.88
C ASN A 46 -7.84 -14.81 2.86
N ASN A 47 -9.05 -15.09 3.35
CA ASN A 47 -10.21 -15.26 2.47
C ASN A 47 -10.81 -13.93 2.02
N LYS A 48 -10.55 -12.87 2.74
CA LYS A 48 -11.12 -11.56 2.47
C LYS A 48 -10.02 -10.56 2.18
N PRO A 49 -10.29 -9.56 1.34
CA PRO A 49 -9.32 -8.49 1.14
C PRO A 49 -9.06 -7.76 2.45
N ILE A 50 -7.83 -7.32 2.63
CA ILE A 50 -7.52 -6.45 3.76
C ILE A 50 -7.47 -5.01 3.29
N ARG A 51 -7.77 -4.11 4.18
CA ARG A 51 -7.88 -2.68 3.92
C ARG A 51 -7.06 -1.92 4.94
N LEU A 52 -6.11 -1.14 4.47
CA LEU A 52 -5.20 -0.42 5.34
C LEU A 52 -5.11 1.03 4.92
N SER A 53 -5.15 1.92 5.90
CA SER A 53 -4.98 3.35 5.68
C SER A 53 -3.50 3.68 5.68
N CYS A 54 -3.08 4.51 4.75
CA CYS A 54 -1.69 4.87 4.55
C CYS A 54 -1.53 6.38 4.46
N GLU A 55 -0.33 6.83 4.77
CA GLU A 55 0.05 8.22 4.58
C GLU A 55 1.37 8.26 3.82
N SER A 56 1.41 9.02 2.73
CA SER A 56 2.61 9.10 1.90
C SER A 56 3.76 9.77 2.66
N ARG A 57 4.96 9.23 2.49
CA ARG A 57 6.18 9.75 3.11
C ARG A 57 7.17 10.26 2.09
N ASN A 58 7.25 9.61 0.94
CA ASN A 58 8.11 10.04 -0.14
C ASN A 58 7.54 9.55 -1.46
N ALA A 59 8.05 10.12 -2.53
CA ALA A 59 7.63 9.73 -3.87
C ALA A 59 8.78 9.94 -4.84
N VAL A 60 8.86 9.05 -5.83
CA VAL A 60 9.83 9.16 -6.91
C VAL A 60 9.06 9.19 -8.21
N ASP A 61 9.28 10.24 -8.98
CA ASP A 61 8.65 10.45 -10.27
C ASP A 61 9.57 9.90 -11.37
N SER A 62 9.05 8.98 -12.14
CA SER A 62 9.75 8.41 -13.29
C SER A 62 8.98 8.75 -14.56
N ASN A 63 9.54 8.40 -15.73
CA ASN A 63 8.93 8.75 -17.01
C ASN A 63 7.51 8.23 -17.16
N ASP A 64 7.29 6.97 -16.78
CA ASP A 64 6.01 6.29 -17.00
C ASP A 64 5.27 5.97 -15.71
N SER A 65 5.89 6.18 -14.56
CA SER A 65 5.32 5.73 -13.31
C SER A 65 5.66 6.68 -12.17
N PHE A 66 4.91 6.50 -11.08
CA PHE A 66 5.07 7.28 -9.86
C PHE A 66 5.15 6.28 -8.71
N GLN A 67 6.28 6.27 -8.01
CA GLN A 67 6.49 5.35 -6.90
C GLN A 67 6.30 6.07 -5.57
N ILE A 68 5.46 5.50 -4.70
CA ILE A 68 5.14 6.11 -3.42
C ILE A 68 5.55 5.17 -2.30
N GLY A 69 6.31 5.71 -1.33
CA GLY A 69 6.54 5.05 -0.06
C GLY A 69 5.58 5.63 0.96
N ALA A 70 4.91 4.77 1.72
CA ALA A 70 3.89 5.19 2.67
C ALA A 70 3.97 4.38 3.95
N THR A 71 3.54 4.99 5.05
CA THR A 71 3.41 4.32 6.34
C THR A 71 1.95 4.02 6.62
N PHE A 72 1.71 2.96 7.37
CA PHE A 72 0.35 2.64 7.80
C PHE A 72 -0.06 3.57 8.94
N VAL A 73 -1.29 4.08 8.85
CA VAL A 73 -1.88 4.94 9.87
C VAL A 73 -3.29 4.44 10.14
N ASP A 74 -3.73 4.56 11.40
CA ASP A 74 -5.09 4.19 11.79
C ASP A 74 -5.53 2.83 11.24
N ALA A 75 -4.60 1.86 11.24
CA ALA A 75 -4.87 0.55 10.68
C ALA A 75 -5.91 -0.18 11.53
N ASP A 76 -6.88 -0.81 10.86
CA ASP A 76 -7.82 -1.69 11.51
C ASP A 76 -7.07 -2.86 12.14
N PHE A 77 -7.39 -3.15 13.40
CA PHE A 77 -6.66 -4.17 14.15
C PHE A 77 -6.71 -5.53 13.46
N GLN A 78 -7.86 -5.93 12.95
CA GLN A 78 -8.01 -7.22 12.28
C GLN A 78 -7.21 -7.29 10.99
N ASN A 79 -7.26 -6.22 10.19
CA ASN A 79 -6.50 -6.16 8.95
C ASN A 79 -5.00 -6.17 9.20
N TYR A 80 -4.57 -5.41 10.22
CA TYR A 80 -3.17 -5.36 10.57
C TYR A 80 -2.66 -6.72 11.07
N LYS A 81 -3.48 -7.40 11.85
CA LYS A 81 -3.14 -8.74 12.33
C LYS A 81 -3.01 -9.74 11.19
N SER A 82 -3.88 -9.64 10.20
CA SER A 82 -3.80 -10.49 9.01
C SER A 82 -2.50 -10.25 8.25
N LEU A 83 -2.10 -9.00 8.10
CA LEU A 83 -0.84 -8.65 7.47
C LEU A 83 0.35 -9.21 8.27
N GLN A 84 0.31 -9.05 9.58
CA GLN A 84 1.37 -9.57 10.45
C GLN A 84 1.53 -11.08 10.31
N ALA A 85 0.42 -11.80 10.31
CA ALA A 85 0.44 -13.24 10.16
C ALA A 85 1.02 -13.66 8.80
N TYR A 86 0.64 -12.95 7.74
CA TYR A 86 1.16 -13.22 6.42
C TYR A 86 2.67 -13.00 6.34
N LEU A 87 3.17 -11.91 6.91
CA LEU A 87 4.59 -11.61 6.86
C LEU A 87 5.41 -12.64 7.64
N ILE A 88 4.89 -13.13 8.76
CA ILE A 88 5.52 -14.20 9.50
C ILE A 88 5.53 -15.49 8.68
N TRP A 89 4.38 -15.83 8.07
CA TRP A 89 4.28 -17.01 7.23
C TRP A 89 5.26 -16.96 6.05
N GLN A 90 5.36 -15.82 5.40
CA GLN A 90 6.26 -15.63 4.26
C GLN A 90 7.73 -15.82 4.66
N LYS A 91 8.08 -15.37 5.86
CA LYS A 91 9.43 -15.48 6.37
C LYS A 91 9.81 -16.95 6.61
N ILE A 92 8.85 -17.74 7.06
CA ILE A 92 9.07 -19.18 7.32
C ILE A 92 9.13 -19.96 6.01
N GLU A 93 8.23 -19.66 5.09
CA GLU A 93 8.10 -20.41 3.83
C GLU A 93 9.07 -19.93 2.75
N GLY A 94 9.42 -18.68 2.78
CA GLY A 94 10.22 -18.08 1.76
C GLY A 94 11.63 -17.77 2.19
#